data_eed85b3cfe7f3d375bda49ec7e0ea3ce
#
_entry.id   eed85b3cfe7f3d375bda49ec7e0ea3ce
#
_cell.length_a   1.000
_cell.length_b   1.000
_cell.length_c   1.000
_cell.angle_alpha   90.00
_cell.angle_beta   90.00
_cell.angle_gamma   90.00
#
_symmetry.space_group_name_H-M   'P 1'
#
loop_
_entity.id
_entity.type
_entity.pdbx_description
1 polymer ?
#
loop_
_entity_poly.entity_id
_entity_poly.type
_entity_poly.pdbx_seq_one_letter_code
_entity_poly.pdbx_strand_id
1 'polypeptide(L)'
;MITNRVWVYLSNKPFDEQTENSLKADVQNFLLGWNAHGKALTASSEILHHYFIIIRADEEQYSASGCSIDKQFQFIKETEKKYNLSLLDRLIVAYKNENEVFVVHSSKISQLLKDGVINENTIVFNTTLSNESEFKTSFELPLKESWLNKFLVAIK
;
A
#
# COMPACT_ATOMS: atom_id res chain seq x y z
N MET A 1 -14.92 11.45 -17.26
CA MET A 1 -13.59 10.93 -16.92
C MET A 1 -13.72 9.89 -15.82
N ILE A 2 -13.23 8.68 -16.07
CA ILE A 2 -13.27 7.60 -15.09
C ILE A 2 -12.25 7.93 -14.01
N THR A 3 -12.68 7.99 -12.76
CA THR A 3 -11.81 8.24 -11.65
C THR A 3 -11.76 6.97 -10.80
N ASN A 4 -10.74 6.16 -11.03
CA ASN A 4 -10.51 4.98 -10.22
C ASN A 4 -9.76 5.40 -8.95
N ARG A 5 -10.40 5.17 -7.84
CA ARG A 5 -9.80 5.42 -6.55
C ARG A 5 -8.94 4.22 -6.14
N VAL A 6 -7.79 4.50 -5.52
CA VAL A 6 -6.84 3.48 -5.13
C VAL A 6 -6.47 3.65 -3.67
N TRP A 7 -6.44 2.54 -2.93
CA TRP A 7 -5.91 2.48 -1.57
C TRP A 7 -4.76 1.47 -1.56
N VAL A 8 -3.65 1.87 -0.97
CA VAL A 8 -2.44 1.05 -0.89
C VAL A 8 -2.15 0.74 0.58
N TYR A 9 -2.08 -0.54 0.90
CA TYR A 9 -1.73 -1.00 2.25
C TYR A 9 -0.43 -1.78 2.19
N LEU A 10 0.54 -1.37 2.99
CA LEU A 10 1.85 -2.01 3.05
C LEU A 10 1.95 -2.83 4.33
N SER A 11 2.32 -4.10 4.19
CA SER A 11 2.54 -4.99 5.33
C SER A 11 3.95 -4.84 5.87
N ASN A 12 4.09 -4.93 7.19
CA ASN A 12 5.40 -4.91 7.86
C ASN A 12 6.21 -6.18 7.62
N LYS A 13 5.58 -7.25 7.15
CA LYS A 13 6.25 -8.52 6.86
C LYS A 13 5.63 -9.17 5.63
N PRO A 14 6.40 -10.01 4.91
CA PRO A 14 5.90 -10.60 3.68
C PRO A 14 4.77 -11.60 3.95
N PHE A 15 3.86 -11.73 2.99
CA PHE A 15 2.84 -12.77 3.02
C PHE A 15 3.46 -14.07 2.51
N ASP A 16 3.38 -15.14 3.30
CA ASP A 16 3.71 -16.46 2.77
C ASP A 16 2.59 -16.92 1.83
N GLU A 17 2.82 -18.01 1.10
CA GLU A 17 1.87 -18.49 0.09
C GLU A 17 0.49 -18.76 0.69
N GLN A 18 0.43 -19.41 1.85
CA GLN A 18 -0.84 -19.74 2.50
C GLN A 18 -1.58 -18.48 2.94
N THR A 19 -0.87 -17.54 3.57
CA THR A 19 -1.43 -16.27 4.00
C THR A 19 -1.93 -15.47 2.80
N GLU A 20 -1.13 -15.40 1.74
CA GLU A 20 -1.51 -14.66 0.53
C GLU A 20 -2.79 -15.21 -0.10
N ASN A 21 -2.91 -16.53 -0.20
CA ASN A 21 -4.11 -17.17 -0.75
C ASN A 21 -5.35 -16.90 0.12
N SER A 22 -5.21 -17.03 1.44
CA SER A 22 -6.29 -16.73 2.37
C SER A 22 -6.69 -15.26 2.32
N LEU A 23 -5.70 -14.38 2.23
CA LEU A 23 -5.90 -12.94 2.18
C LEU A 23 -6.63 -12.53 0.90
N LYS A 24 -6.26 -13.11 -0.25
CA LYS A 24 -6.97 -12.88 -1.52
C LYS A 24 -8.44 -13.22 -1.40
N ALA A 25 -8.76 -14.36 -0.79
CA ALA A 25 -10.14 -14.79 -0.58
C ALA A 25 -10.89 -13.84 0.37
N ASP A 26 -10.25 -13.43 1.46
CA ASP A 26 -10.85 -12.52 2.43
C ASP A 26 -11.17 -11.16 1.81
N VAL A 27 -10.22 -10.61 1.04
CA VAL A 27 -10.40 -9.31 0.37
C VAL A 27 -11.52 -9.42 -0.67
N GLN A 28 -11.53 -10.49 -1.46
CA GLN A 28 -12.56 -10.70 -2.46
C GLN A 28 -13.95 -10.78 -1.81
N ASN A 29 -14.08 -11.50 -0.71
CA ASN A 29 -15.34 -11.60 0.02
C ASN A 29 -15.79 -10.24 0.57
N PHE A 30 -14.85 -9.45 1.09
CA PHE A 30 -15.16 -8.11 1.54
C PHE A 30 -15.69 -7.25 0.38
N LEU A 31 -15.02 -7.28 -0.76
CA LEU A 31 -15.39 -6.45 -1.91
C LEU A 31 -16.76 -6.83 -2.49
N LEU A 32 -17.14 -8.11 -2.42
CA LEU A 32 -18.45 -8.55 -2.91
C LEU A 32 -19.60 -7.91 -2.14
N GLY A 33 -19.40 -7.61 -0.85
CA GLY A 33 -20.42 -6.98 -0.02
C GLY A 33 -20.21 -5.48 0.20
N TRP A 34 -19.19 -4.91 -0.43
CA TRP A 34 -18.84 -3.51 -0.21
C TRP A 34 -19.73 -2.58 -1.06
N ASN A 35 -20.38 -1.62 -0.41
CA ASN A 35 -21.35 -0.75 -1.07
C ASN A 35 -21.28 0.67 -0.53
N ALA A 36 -21.85 1.61 -1.28
CA ALA A 36 -22.05 2.99 -0.86
C ALA A 36 -23.53 3.34 -1.04
N HIS A 37 -24.17 3.79 0.04
CA HIS A 37 -25.60 4.17 0.02
C HIS A 37 -26.49 3.06 -0.52
N GLY A 38 -26.19 1.80 -0.18
CA GLY A 38 -26.97 0.65 -0.63
C GLY A 38 -26.69 0.21 -2.06
N LYS A 39 -25.74 0.84 -2.75
CA LYS A 39 -25.34 0.50 -4.12
C LYS A 39 -24.00 -0.21 -4.10
N ALA A 40 -23.91 -1.34 -4.78
CA ALA A 40 -22.65 -2.08 -4.88
C ALA A 40 -21.57 -1.22 -5.57
N LEU A 41 -20.39 -1.19 -4.96
CA LEU A 41 -19.24 -0.53 -5.57
C LEU A 41 -18.56 -1.49 -6.53
N THR A 42 -18.15 -0.99 -7.69
CA THR A 42 -17.33 -1.75 -8.62
C THR A 42 -15.89 -1.65 -8.13
N ALA A 43 -15.40 -2.74 -7.54
CA ALA A 43 -14.10 -2.74 -6.89
C ALA A 43 -13.31 -3.99 -7.24
N SER A 44 -12.00 -3.86 -7.17
CA SER A 44 -11.07 -4.94 -7.40
C SER A 44 -9.90 -4.83 -6.43
N SER A 45 -9.12 -5.90 -6.33
CA SER A 45 -7.94 -5.91 -5.48
C SER A 45 -6.80 -6.65 -6.14
N GLU A 46 -5.60 -6.39 -5.67
CA GLU A 46 -4.39 -7.00 -6.16
C GLU A 46 -3.40 -7.09 -4.99
N ILE A 47 -2.62 -8.16 -4.94
CA ILE A 47 -1.53 -8.27 -3.99
C ILE A 47 -0.23 -8.17 -4.80
N LEU A 48 0.65 -7.24 -4.41
CA LEU A 48 1.90 -7.00 -5.12
C LEU A 48 3.10 -7.28 -4.21
N HIS A 49 4.12 -7.87 -4.80
CA HIS A 49 5.44 -8.07 -4.16
C HIS A 49 5.38 -8.83 -2.83
N HIS A 50 4.29 -9.53 -2.54
CA HIS A 50 4.05 -10.24 -1.27
C HIS A 50 3.98 -9.32 -0.04
N TYR A 51 3.84 -8.00 -0.25
CA TYR A 51 3.79 -7.00 0.82
C TYR A 51 2.64 -6.03 0.72
N PHE A 52 2.04 -5.85 -0.47
CA PHE A 52 1.05 -4.79 -0.69
C PHE A 52 -0.33 -5.37 -0.96
N ILE A 53 -1.33 -4.77 -0.35
CA ILE A 53 -2.73 -4.97 -0.72
C ILE A 53 -3.17 -3.69 -1.41
N ILE A 54 -3.60 -3.81 -2.67
CA ILE A 54 -4.11 -2.70 -3.44
C ILE A 54 -5.61 -2.90 -3.62
N ILE A 55 -6.40 -1.91 -3.24
CA ILE A 55 -7.84 -1.92 -3.44
C ILE A 55 -8.17 -0.78 -4.39
N ARG A 56 -8.95 -1.07 -5.43
CA ARG A 56 -9.40 -0.11 -6.42
C ARG A 56 -10.91 -0.05 -6.44
N ALA A 57 -11.46 1.15 -6.58
CA ALA A 57 -12.89 1.34 -6.78
C ALA A 57 -13.10 2.25 -7.97
N ASP A 58 -13.98 1.82 -8.87
CA ASP A 58 -14.43 2.65 -9.98
C ASP A 58 -15.54 3.55 -9.47
N GLU A 59 -15.28 4.85 -9.45
CA GLU A 59 -16.22 5.84 -8.95
C GLU A 59 -17.01 6.54 -10.08
N GLU A 60 -17.06 5.93 -11.25
CA GLU A 60 -17.79 6.51 -12.39
C GLU A 60 -19.28 6.67 -12.09
N GLN A 61 -19.90 5.66 -11.49
CA GLN A 61 -21.32 5.67 -11.16
C GLN A 61 -21.59 6.04 -9.71
N TYR A 62 -20.82 5.49 -8.79
CA TYR A 62 -21.01 5.67 -7.36
C TYR A 62 -19.68 5.89 -6.68
N SER A 63 -19.55 7.01 -5.98
CA SER A 63 -18.36 7.29 -5.18
C SER A 63 -18.41 6.53 -3.86
N ALA A 64 -17.26 6.10 -3.39
CA ALA A 64 -17.13 5.52 -2.05
C ALA A 64 -17.54 6.59 -1.01
N SER A 65 -18.44 6.20 -0.10
CA SER A 65 -18.92 7.09 0.96
C SER A 65 -18.03 6.99 2.19
N GLY A 66 -18.21 7.93 3.13
CA GLY A 66 -17.54 7.85 4.43
C GLY A 66 -17.81 6.53 5.13
N CYS A 67 -19.05 6.04 5.09
CA CYS A 67 -19.41 4.75 5.69
C CYS A 67 -18.70 3.57 5.01
N SER A 68 -18.60 3.59 3.67
CA SER A 68 -17.92 2.50 2.94
C SER A 68 -16.42 2.52 3.19
N ILE A 69 -15.82 3.69 3.30
CA ILE A 69 -14.40 3.84 3.62
C ILE A 69 -14.14 3.35 5.06
N ASP A 70 -15.03 3.66 6.00
CA ASP A 70 -14.93 3.17 7.38
C ASP A 70 -15.02 1.64 7.44
N LYS A 71 -15.90 1.04 6.63
CA LYS A 71 -16.01 -0.43 6.54
C LYS A 71 -14.71 -1.04 6.02
N GLN A 72 -14.09 -0.42 5.02
CA GLN A 72 -12.80 -0.87 4.51
C GLN A 72 -11.73 -0.78 5.61
N PHE A 73 -11.69 0.33 6.33
CA PHE A 73 -10.74 0.53 7.43
C PHE A 73 -10.91 -0.54 8.51
N GLN A 74 -12.16 -0.84 8.90
CA GLN A 74 -12.43 -1.89 9.88
C GLN A 74 -12.00 -3.27 9.37
N PHE A 75 -12.25 -3.55 8.09
CA PHE A 75 -11.80 -4.78 7.46
C PHE A 75 -10.28 -4.91 7.53
N ILE A 76 -9.54 -3.84 7.23
CA ILE A 76 -8.08 -3.85 7.30
C ILE A 76 -7.60 -4.09 8.74
N LYS A 77 -8.24 -3.47 9.73
CA LYS A 77 -7.91 -3.69 11.15
C LYS A 77 -8.15 -5.13 11.57
N GLU A 78 -9.24 -5.73 11.13
CA GLU A 78 -9.53 -7.15 11.40
C GLU A 78 -8.50 -8.05 10.71
N THR A 79 -8.07 -7.69 9.52
CA THR A 79 -7.03 -8.41 8.77
C THR A 79 -5.71 -8.37 9.52
N GLU A 80 -5.34 -7.22 10.08
CA GLU A 80 -4.13 -7.10 10.91
C GLU A 80 -4.15 -8.08 12.06
N LYS A 81 -5.29 -8.19 12.75
CA LYS A 81 -5.44 -9.12 13.88
C LYS A 81 -5.39 -10.58 13.43
N LYS A 82 -6.13 -10.90 12.36
CA LYS A 82 -6.24 -12.27 11.86
C LYS A 82 -4.91 -12.86 11.46
N TYR A 83 -4.08 -12.07 10.80
CA TYR A 83 -2.80 -12.55 10.26
C TYR A 83 -1.58 -12.08 11.05
N ASN A 84 -1.81 -11.34 12.13
CA ASN A 84 -0.73 -10.78 12.95
C ASN A 84 0.23 -9.94 12.11
N LEU A 85 -0.34 -8.97 11.40
CA LEU A 85 0.38 -8.04 10.51
C LEU A 85 0.12 -6.61 10.93
N SER A 86 0.99 -5.69 10.49
CA SER A 86 0.69 -4.27 10.48
C SER A 86 0.46 -3.83 9.03
N LEU A 87 -0.66 -3.19 8.77
CA LEU A 87 -1.04 -2.69 7.44
C LEU A 87 -1.32 -1.19 7.44
N LEU A 88 -1.41 -0.58 8.62
CA LEU A 88 -1.77 0.82 8.81
C LEU A 88 -0.63 1.64 9.41
N ASP A 89 0.54 1.06 9.57
CA ASP A 89 1.71 1.77 10.10
C ASP A 89 2.33 2.62 9.00
N ARG A 90 2.25 3.94 9.14
CA ARG A 90 2.79 4.89 8.16
C ARG A 90 4.29 5.12 8.28
N LEU A 91 4.92 4.53 9.28
CA LEU A 91 6.36 4.68 9.51
C LEU A 91 7.19 3.57 8.88
N ILE A 92 6.55 2.56 8.29
CA ILE A 92 7.27 1.56 7.52
C ILE A 92 7.39 2.01 6.07
N VAL A 93 8.49 1.64 5.44
CA VAL A 93 8.78 2.00 4.05
C VAL A 93 9.24 0.76 3.30
N ALA A 94 8.94 0.72 2.01
CA ALA A 94 9.38 -0.35 1.14
C ALA A 94 10.34 0.22 0.09
N TYR A 95 11.40 -0.51 -0.19
CA TYR A 95 12.34 -0.15 -1.25
C TYR A 95 12.70 -1.39 -2.06
N LYS A 96 13.21 -1.14 -3.26
CA LYS A 96 13.61 -2.19 -4.20
C LYS A 96 15.14 -2.26 -4.25
N ASN A 97 15.67 -3.47 -4.18
CA ASN A 97 17.10 -3.72 -4.37
C ASN A 97 17.22 -4.99 -5.21
N GLU A 98 17.80 -4.87 -6.40
CA GLU A 98 17.97 -5.98 -7.35
C GLU A 98 16.65 -6.74 -7.62
N ASN A 99 15.56 -6.00 -7.83
CA ASN A 99 14.20 -6.52 -8.09
C ASN A 99 13.53 -7.19 -6.90
N GLU A 100 14.17 -7.21 -5.73
CA GLU A 100 13.54 -7.65 -4.50
C GLU A 100 13.02 -6.46 -3.71
N VAL A 101 11.90 -6.66 -3.02
CA VAL A 101 11.30 -5.63 -2.18
C VAL A 101 11.65 -5.91 -0.73
N PHE A 102 12.12 -4.87 -0.05
CA PHE A 102 12.45 -4.90 1.36
C PHE A 102 11.59 -3.89 2.10
N VAL A 103 11.16 -4.25 3.30
CA VAL A 103 10.35 -3.36 4.13
C VAL A 103 11.09 -3.12 5.46
N VAL A 104 11.24 -1.85 5.81
CA VAL A 104 11.93 -1.45 7.03
C VAL A 104 11.15 -0.31 7.69
N HIS A 105 11.40 -0.11 8.98
CA HIS A 105 10.92 1.09 9.65
C HIS A 105 11.72 2.30 9.15
N SER A 106 11.06 3.46 9.00
CA SER A 106 11.71 4.67 8.49
C SER A 106 12.92 5.10 9.30
N SER A 107 12.97 4.73 10.58
CA SER A 107 14.12 5.00 11.45
C SER A 107 15.43 4.34 10.99
N LYS A 108 15.33 3.35 10.09
CA LYS A 108 16.49 2.63 9.56
C LYS A 108 17.07 3.28 8.31
N ILE A 109 16.34 4.22 7.70
CA ILE A 109 16.74 4.80 6.40
C ILE A 109 18.09 5.51 6.47
N SER A 110 18.32 6.31 7.50
CA SER A 110 19.60 7.02 7.63
C SER A 110 20.78 6.05 7.66
N GLN A 111 20.66 4.94 8.40
CA GLN A 111 21.74 3.97 8.49
C GLN A 111 21.95 3.23 7.16
N LEU A 112 20.87 2.87 6.49
CA LEU A 112 20.95 2.22 5.17
C LEU A 112 21.63 3.10 4.14
N LEU A 113 21.38 4.41 4.19
CA LEU A 113 22.05 5.40 3.33
C LEU A 113 23.54 5.49 3.66
N LYS A 114 23.89 5.55 4.94
CA LYS A 114 25.30 5.62 5.38
C LYS A 114 26.07 4.38 4.99
N ASP A 115 25.43 3.22 5.08
CA ASP A 115 26.05 1.93 4.75
C ASP A 115 26.10 1.66 3.23
N GLY A 116 25.51 2.53 2.43
CA GLY A 116 25.49 2.38 0.97
C GLY A 116 24.55 1.28 0.46
N VAL A 117 23.68 0.75 1.32
CA VAL A 117 22.68 -0.25 0.91
C VAL A 117 21.64 0.38 0.00
N ILE A 118 21.24 1.60 0.30
CA ILE A 118 20.35 2.42 -0.54
C ILE A 118 21.00 3.76 -0.82
N ASN A 119 20.51 4.46 -1.84
CA ASN A 119 20.99 5.79 -2.20
C ASN A 119 19.83 6.63 -2.74
N GLU A 120 20.13 7.85 -3.19
CA GLU A 120 19.10 8.79 -3.67
C GLU A 120 18.31 8.26 -4.87
N ASN A 121 18.88 7.35 -5.63
CA ASN A 121 18.24 6.76 -6.82
C ASN A 121 17.53 5.43 -6.54
N THR A 122 17.64 4.90 -5.33
CA THR A 122 16.95 3.67 -4.94
C THR A 122 15.44 3.85 -5.10
N ILE A 123 14.79 2.87 -5.73
CA ILE A 123 13.32 2.92 -5.90
C ILE A 123 12.65 2.63 -4.57
N VAL A 124 11.76 3.52 -4.17
CA VAL A 124 10.90 3.35 -3.00
C VAL A 124 9.44 3.38 -3.44
N PHE A 125 8.56 2.86 -2.60
CA PHE A 125 7.14 2.78 -2.93
C PHE A 125 6.35 3.85 -2.20
N ASN A 126 5.47 4.52 -2.93
CA ASN A 126 4.59 5.54 -2.39
C ASN A 126 3.25 4.91 -2.00
N THR A 127 2.92 4.94 -0.72
CA THR A 127 1.69 4.35 -0.20
C THR A 127 0.57 5.37 0.00
N THR A 128 0.81 6.65 -0.32
CA THR A 128 -0.17 7.73 -0.11
C THR A 128 -0.98 8.08 -1.35
N LEU A 129 -0.91 7.24 -2.36
CA LEU A 129 -1.65 7.42 -3.62
C LEU A 129 -3.15 7.35 -3.38
N SER A 130 -3.92 8.07 -4.20
CA SER A 130 -5.37 8.10 -4.07
C SER A 130 -6.12 7.75 -5.35
N ASN A 131 -5.46 7.68 -6.49
CA ASN A 131 -6.10 7.35 -7.77
C ASN A 131 -5.17 6.56 -8.69
N GLU A 132 -5.77 5.98 -9.75
CA GLU A 132 -5.04 5.12 -10.68
C GLU A 132 -3.96 5.88 -11.46
N SER A 133 -4.19 7.14 -11.79
CA SER A 133 -3.20 7.96 -12.49
C SER A 133 -1.93 8.10 -11.65
N GLU A 134 -2.10 8.43 -10.37
CA GLU A 134 -0.98 8.52 -9.44
C GLU A 134 -0.30 7.16 -9.25
N PHE A 135 -1.08 6.08 -9.19
CA PHE A 135 -0.55 4.73 -9.05
C PHE A 135 0.38 4.39 -10.22
N LYS A 136 -0.06 4.66 -11.45
CA LYS A 136 0.72 4.36 -12.65
C LYS A 136 2.02 5.15 -12.72
N THR A 137 2.01 6.41 -12.29
CA THR A 137 3.15 7.30 -12.45
C THR A 137 4.05 7.37 -11.22
N SER A 138 3.51 7.12 -10.04
CA SER A 138 4.19 7.49 -8.79
C SER A 138 4.19 6.42 -7.71
N PHE A 139 3.76 5.19 -8.01
CA PHE A 139 3.85 4.10 -7.04
C PHE A 139 5.31 3.77 -6.74
N GLU A 140 6.14 3.73 -7.78
CA GLU A 140 7.58 3.55 -7.66
C GLU A 140 8.27 4.87 -7.99
N LEU A 141 9.09 5.37 -7.06
CA LEU A 141 9.80 6.65 -7.18
C LEU A 141 11.24 6.49 -6.71
N PRO A 142 12.20 7.24 -7.29
CA PRO A 142 13.51 7.36 -6.66
C PRO A 142 13.36 7.97 -5.27
N LEU A 143 14.17 7.53 -4.34
CA LEU A 143 14.13 8.01 -2.95
C LEU A 143 14.18 9.54 -2.87
N LYS A 144 15.00 10.18 -3.71
CA LYS A 144 15.13 11.64 -3.76
C LYS A 144 13.84 12.37 -4.12
N GLU A 145 12.91 11.68 -4.81
CA GLU A 145 11.61 12.24 -5.20
C GLU A 145 10.50 11.89 -4.22
N SER A 146 10.83 11.15 -3.17
CA SER A 146 9.86 10.71 -2.16
C SER A 146 9.97 11.56 -0.88
N TRP A 147 9.05 11.31 0.07
CA TRP A 147 9.11 11.97 1.38
C TRP A 147 10.38 11.62 2.16
N LEU A 148 11.09 10.56 1.74
CA LEU A 148 12.33 10.13 2.38
C LEU A 148 13.53 10.99 2.01
N ASN A 149 13.37 11.93 1.09
CA ASN A 149 14.45 12.82 0.66
C ASN A 149 15.08 13.61 1.82
N LYS A 150 14.29 13.85 2.88
CA LYS A 150 14.79 14.56 4.07
C LYS A 150 15.94 13.83 4.74
N PHE A 151 16.04 12.52 4.59
CA PHE A 151 17.13 11.75 5.18
C PHE A 151 18.45 11.92 4.42
N LEU A 152 18.41 12.38 3.17
CA LEU A 152 19.60 12.64 2.38
C LEU A 152 20.38 13.83 2.94
N VAL A 153 19.68 14.83 3.45
CA VAL A 153 20.32 16.04 4.03
C VAL A 153 21.05 15.68 5.32
N ALA A 154 20.50 14.75 6.09
CA ALA A 154 21.04 14.38 7.40
C ALA A 154 22.35 13.61 7.35
N ILE A 155 22.71 13.03 6.19
CA ILE A 155 23.95 12.24 6.03
C ILE A 155 25.10 13.00 5.38
N LYS A 156 24.87 14.24 4.99
CA LYS A 156 25.92 15.09 4.39
C LYS A 156 26.88 15.63 5.44
#